data_9fd79c1e6c82981bb3d8b238f9a51243
#
_entry.id   9fd79c1e6c82981bb3d8b238f9a51243
#
_cell.length_a   1.000
_cell.length_b   1.000
_cell.length_c   1.000
_cell.angle_alpha   90.00
_cell.angle_beta   90.00
_cell.angle_gamma   90.00
#
_symmetry.space_group_name_H-M   'P 1'
#
loop_
_entity.id
_entity.type
_entity.pdbx_description
1 polymer ?
#
loop_
_entity_poly.entity_id
_entity_poly.type
_entity_poly.pdbx_seq_one_letter_code
_entity_poly.pdbx_strand_id
1 'polypeptide(L)'
;MAPIRIGSNTHLRDNVVIHVDSPPKQGPTTIGNNVVIGTDSIIHACTIDDNCLIGEGATVLDFSHICEGAAIAPGSVVTPHKTVGSGELWSGIPARKVRDLTAAEKEEIKAMCDDLAKVMMGMMLDA
;
A
#
# COMPACT_ATOMS: atom_id res chain seq x y z
N MET A 1 10.15 -16.24 -12.77
CA MET A 1 9.53 -14.91 -12.52
C MET A 1 9.21 -14.78 -11.03
N ALA A 2 9.50 -13.63 -10.46
CA ALA A 2 9.18 -13.38 -9.05
C ALA A 2 7.66 -13.32 -8.83
N PRO A 3 7.15 -13.80 -7.70
CA PRO A 3 5.71 -13.82 -7.44
C PRO A 3 5.16 -12.45 -7.04
N ILE A 4 3.87 -12.27 -7.30
CA ILE A 4 3.06 -11.20 -6.70
C ILE A 4 2.11 -11.90 -5.73
N ARG A 5 2.10 -11.44 -4.46
CA ARG A 5 1.22 -11.96 -3.42
C ARG A 5 0.41 -10.84 -2.82
N ILE A 6 -0.88 -11.02 -2.75
CA ILE A 6 -1.81 -10.03 -2.20
C ILE A 6 -2.69 -10.73 -1.18
N GLY A 7 -2.75 -10.17 0.02
CA GLY A 7 -3.52 -10.74 1.13
C GLY A 7 -5.02 -10.49 1.04
N SER A 8 -5.71 -10.82 2.12
CA SER A 8 -7.17 -10.73 2.24
C SER A 8 -7.61 -9.30 2.58
N ASN A 9 -8.80 -8.92 2.11
CA ASN A 9 -9.42 -7.61 2.36
C ASN A 9 -8.52 -6.44 1.95
N THR A 10 -7.72 -6.65 0.89
CA THR A 10 -6.84 -5.64 0.31
C THR A 10 -7.49 -5.08 -0.93
N HIS A 11 -7.53 -3.74 -1.04
CA HIS A 11 -8.24 -3.04 -2.09
C HIS A 11 -7.28 -2.27 -2.98
N LEU A 12 -7.19 -2.70 -4.23
CA LEU A 12 -6.46 -1.99 -5.27
C LEU A 12 -7.46 -1.11 -6.01
N ARG A 13 -7.27 0.21 -5.93
CA ARG A 13 -8.15 1.15 -6.59
C ARG A 13 -7.82 1.21 -8.10
N ASP A 14 -8.48 2.12 -8.81
CA ASP A 14 -8.39 2.18 -10.28
C ASP A 14 -6.96 2.48 -10.76
N ASN A 15 -6.57 1.82 -11.85
CA ASN A 15 -5.29 2.04 -12.53
C ASN A 15 -4.05 1.81 -11.66
N VAL A 16 -4.15 0.95 -10.64
CA VAL A 16 -2.98 0.56 -9.85
C VAL A 16 -2.12 -0.39 -10.68
N VAL A 17 -0.82 -0.11 -10.74
CA VAL A 17 0.14 -0.94 -11.47
C VAL A 17 1.03 -1.64 -10.45
N ILE A 18 1.11 -2.97 -10.54
CA ILE A 18 1.96 -3.78 -9.67
C ILE A 18 2.98 -4.51 -10.53
N HIS A 19 4.25 -4.29 -10.23
CA HIS A 19 5.37 -4.91 -10.92
C HIS A 19 6.20 -5.79 -9.99
N VAL A 20 6.94 -6.70 -10.59
CA VAL A 20 8.03 -7.45 -9.96
C VAL A 20 9.32 -7.17 -10.73
N ASP A 21 10.46 -7.35 -10.05
CA ASP A 21 11.73 -7.20 -10.74
C ASP A 21 11.98 -8.36 -11.71
N SER A 22 12.62 -8.00 -12.82
CA SER A 22 13.09 -8.97 -13.81
C SER A 22 14.43 -9.58 -13.37
N PRO A 23 14.77 -10.80 -13.89
CA PRO A 23 16.11 -11.33 -13.67
C PRO A 23 17.19 -10.32 -14.07
N PRO A 24 18.33 -10.26 -13.34
CA PRO A 24 18.74 -11.21 -12.28
C PRO A 24 18.23 -10.86 -10.86
N LYS A 25 17.62 -9.69 -10.66
CA LYS A 25 17.25 -9.24 -9.30
C LYS A 25 16.10 -10.04 -8.68
N GLN A 26 15.08 -10.36 -9.46
CA GLN A 26 13.96 -11.22 -9.07
C GLN A 26 13.28 -10.85 -7.73
N GLY A 27 13.03 -9.55 -7.50
CA GLY A 27 12.35 -9.11 -6.29
C GLY A 27 10.84 -9.36 -6.35
N PRO A 28 10.25 -10.11 -5.40
CA PRO A 28 8.82 -10.30 -5.33
C PRO A 28 8.11 -9.03 -4.88
N THR A 29 6.82 -8.93 -5.17
CA THR A 29 5.93 -7.92 -4.59
C THR A 29 4.97 -8.63 -3.65
N THR A 30 4.97 -8.23 -2.39
CA THR A 30 4.12 -8.81 -1.36
C THR A 30 3.30 -7.72 -0.70
N ILE A 31 1.98 -7.87 -0.74
CA ILE A 31 1.04 -6.93 -0.12
C ILE A 31 0.22 -7.72 0.89
N GLY A 32 0.18 -7.24 2.12
CA GLY A 32 -0.49 -7.92 3.23
C GLY A 32 -2.01 -7.81 3.20
N ASN A 33 -2.62 -8.05 4.36
CA ASN A 33 -4.06 -7.98 4.56
C ASN A 33 -4.50 -6.57 4.95
N ASN A 34 -5.73 -6.21 4.60
CA ASN A 34 -6.34 -4.92 4.97
C ASN A 34 -5.49 -3.73 4.51
N VAL A 35 -4.99 -3.78 3.28
CA VAL A 35 -4.23 -2.69 2.67
C VAL A 35 -5.11 -1.98 1.65
N VAL A 36 -5.06 -0.65 1.63
CA VAL A 36 -5.70 0.16 0.59
C VAL A 36 -4.62 0.81 -0.26
N ILE A 37 -4.65 0.57 -1.55
CA ILE A 37 -3.75 1.20 -2.52
C ILE A 37 -4.57 2.12 -3.40
N GLY A 38 -4.29 3.41 -3.30
CA GLY A 38 -5.03 4.46 -3.98
C GLY A 38 -4.89 4.43 -5.50
N THR A 39 -5.84 5.07 -6.17
CA THR A 39 -5.90 5.18 -7.63
C THR A 39 -4.57 5.70 -8.20
N ASP A 40 -4.17 5.15 -9.35
CA ASP A 40 -2.96 5.53 -10.08
C ASP A 40 -1.63 5.30 -9.34
N SER A 41 -1.64 4.51 -8.28
CA SER A 41 -0.40 4.17 -7.57
C SER A 41 0.42 3.14 -8.35
N ILE A 42 1.74 3.17 -8.14
CA ILE A 42 2.68 2.23 -8.76
C ILE A 42 3.43 1.52 -7.64
N ILE A 43 3.36 0.20 -7.64
CA ILE A 43 3.98 -0.67 -6.65
C ILE A 43 4.98 -1.57 -7.37
N HIS A 44 6.24 -1.50 -7.00
CA HIS A 44 7.30 -2.22 -7.72
C HIS A 44 8.24 -2.95 -6.77
N ALA A 45 8.21 -4.29 -6.80
CA ALA A 45 9.15 -5.18 -6.11
C ALA A 45 9.37 -4.82 -4.64
N CYS A 46 8.30 -4.57 -3.90
CA CYS A 46 8.38 -4.15 -2.50
C CYS A 46 7.49 -5.01 -1.60
N THR A 47 7.63 -4.80 -0.29
CA THR A 47 6.79 -5.46 0.71
C THR A 47 5.94 -4.40 1.42
N ILE A 48 4.64 -4.60 1.43
CA ILE A 48 3.69 -3.78 2.16
C ILE A 48 2.99 -4.68 3.17
N ASP A 49 3.21 -4.41 4.45
CA ASP A 49 2.63 -5.21 5.53
C ASP A 49 1.15 -4.87 5.74
N ASP A 50 0.51 -5.53 6.71
CA ASP A 50 -0.92 -5.37 6.96
C ASP A 50 -1.31 -3.97 7.40
N ASN A 51 -2.55 -3.59 7.14
CA ASN A 51 -3.18 -2.37 7.64
C ASN A 51 -2.50 -1.07 7.15
N CYS A 52 -1.92 -1.08 5.97
CA CYS A 52 -1.28 0.08 5.38
C CYS A 52 -2.20 0.83 4.42
N LEU A 53 -1.94 2.13 4.27
CA LEU A 53 -2.61 2.98 3.29
C LEU A 53 -1.56 3.57 2.35
N ILE A 54 -1.70 3.30 1.06
CA ILE A 54 -0.90 3.93 0.02
C ILE A 54 -1.79 4.95 -0.68
N GLY A 55 -1.45 6.23 -0.57
CA GLY A 55 -2.23 7.32 -1.12
C GLY A 55 -2.27 7.34 -2.64
N GLU A 56 -3.26 8.03 -3.21
CA GLU A 56 -3.44 8.12 -4.65
C GLU A 56 -2.20 8.67 -5.35
N GLY A 57 -1.82 8.05 -6.46
CA GLY A 57 -0.68 8.48 -7.26
C GLY A 57 0.68 8.28 -6.58
N ALA A 58 0.74 7.56 -5.48
CA ALA A 58 2.02 7.27 -4.82
C ALA A 58 2.78 6.17 -5.56
N THR A 59 4.10 6.22 -5.48
CA THR A 59 4.99 5.22 -6.08
C THR A 59 5.85 4.61 -4.99
N VAL A 60 5.86 3.28 -4.89
CA VAL A 60 6.70 2.54 -3.94
C VAL A 60 7.67 1.68 -4.75
N LEU A 61 8.96 1.90 -4.58
CA LEU A 61 9.99 1.33 -5.43
C LEU A 61 10.74 0.15 -4.78
N ASP A 62 11.64 -0.42 -5.56
CA ASP A 62 12.29 -1.71 -5.35
C ASP A 62 12.83 -1.93 -3.94
N PHE A 63 12.50 -3.10 -3.38
CA PHE A 63 13.04 -3.56 -2.10
C PHE A 63 12.75 -2.65 -0.91
N SER A 64 11.76 -1.77 -1.05
CA SER A 64 11.24 -1.00 0.07
C SER A 64 10.32 -1.85 0.92
N HIS A 65 10.23 -1.53 2.21
CA HIS A 65 9.37 -2.20 3.16
C HIS A 65 8.49 -1.17 3.86
N ILE A 66 7.19 -1.28 3.64
CA ILE A 66 6.19 -0.46 4.33
C ILE A 66 5.66 -1.30 5.49
N CYS A 67 6.05 -0.95 6.71
CA CYS A 67 5.72 -1.73 7.90
C CYS A 67 4.26 -1.55 8.31
N GLU A 68 3.77 -2.46 9.13
CA GLU A 68 2.37 -2.53 9.53
C GLU A 68 1.82 -1.18 10.01
N GLY A 69 0.62 -0.85 9.53
CA GLY A 69 -0.10 0.33 9.96
C GLY A 69 0.45 1.65 9.47
N ALA A 70 1.41 1.65 8.55
CA ALA A 70 1.98 2.87 8.00
C ALA A 70 1.12 3.45 6.87
N ALA A 71 1.32 4.74 6.60
CA ALA A 71 0.63 5.43 5.51
C ALA A 71 1.62 6.23 4.67
N ILE A 72 1.38 6.20 3.36
CA ILE A 72 2.12 7.01 2.39
C ILE A 72 1.15 8.04 1.80
N ALA A 73 1.51 9.32 1.89
CA ALA A 73 0.66 10.41 1.41
C ALA A 73 0.51 10.38 -0.12
N PRO A 74 -0.60 10.92 -0.65
CA PRO A 74 -0.80 10.99 -2.10
C PRO A 74 0.37 11.66 -2.84
N GLY A 75 0.70 11.13 -4.02
CA GLY A 75 1.74 11.70 -4.88
C GLY A 75 3.16 11.53 -4.39
N SER A 76 3.38 10.79 -3.32
CA SER A 76 4.73 10.58 -2.76
C SER A 76 5.48 9.48 -3.49
N VAL A 77 6.81 9.52 -3.41
CA VAL A 77 7.68 8.48 -3.98
C VAL A 77 8.57 7.90 -2.89
N VAL A 78 8.31 6.64 -2.53
CA VAL A 78 9.20 5.89 -1.65
C VAL A 78 10.30 5.30 -2.51
N THR A 79 11.53 5.81 -2.34
CA THR A 79 12.68 5.40 -3.13
C THR A 79 13.16 4.00 -2.77
N PRO A 80 13.97 3.32 -3.63
CA PRO A 80 14.40 1.95 -3.36
C PRO A 80 15.11 1.75 -2.03
N HIS A 81 14.92 0.56 -1.44
CA HIS A 81 15.59 0.14 -0.20
C HIS A 81 15.24 0.98 1.03
N LYS A 82 14.09 1.63 1.05
CA LYS A 82 13.63 2.39 2.22
C LYS A 82 12.75 1.52 3.10
N THR A 83 12.84 1.77 4.41
CA THR A 83 11.95 1.15 5.39
C THR A 83 11.08 2.24 6.01
N VAL A 84 9.79 2.15 5.78
CA VAL A 84 8.79 3.00 6.43
C VAL A 84 8.37 2.28 7.71
N GLY A 85 8.65 2.88 8.85
CA GLY A 85 8.41 2.23 10.13
C GLY A 85 6.93 2.05 10.44
N SER A 86 6.65 1.12 11.36
CA SER A 86 5.28 0.80 11.75
C SER A 86 4.54 2.03 12.28
N GLY A 87 3.33 2.27 11.78
CA GLY A 87 2.50 3.39 12.22
C GLY A 87 3.01 4.78 11.83
N GLU A 88 3.92 4.88 10.89
CA GLU A 88 4.47 6.16 10.44
C GLU A 88 3.73 6.70 9.22
N LEU A 89 3.64 8.03 9.12
CA LEU A 89 3.19 8.74 7.94
C LEU A 89 4.40 9.31 7.21
N TRP A 90 4.53 8.97 5.92
CA TRP A 90 5.59 9.48 5.06
C TRP A 90 4.99 10.28 3.90
N SER A 91 5.68 11.33 3.48
CA SER A 91 5.24 12.21 2.39
C SER A 91 6.43 12.81 1.65
N GLY A 92 6.21 13.16 0.39
CA GLY A 92 7.16 13.90 -0.44
C GLY A 92 7.81 13.10 -1.55
N ILE A 93 8.68 13.77 -2.29
CA ILE A 93 9.49 13.21 -3.38
C ILE A 93 10.93 13.72 -3.20
N PRO A 94 11.85 12.90 -2.66
CA PRO A 94 11.64 11.56 -2.08
C PRO A 94 10.85 11.63 -0.77
N ALA A 95 10.09 10.57 -0.49
CA ALA A 95 9.29 10.51 0.73
C ALA A 95 10.17 10.49 1.98
N ARG A 96 9.72 11.18 3.02
CA ARG A 96 10.37 11.24 4.33
C ARG A 96 9.31 11.14 5.41
N LYS A 97 9.71 10.66 6.58
CA LYS A 97 8.80 10.59 7.73
C LYS A 97 8.33 11.99 8.10
N VAL A 98 7.01 12.14 8.21
CA VAL A 98 6.37 13.38 8.65
C VAL A 98 6.09 13.33 10.16
N ARG A 99 5.46 12.23 10.60
CA ARG A 99 5.08 12.01 12.00
C ARG A 99 4.58 10.59 12.19
N ASP A 100 4.31 10.22 13.42
CA ASP A 100 3.57 9.00 13.71
C ASP A 100 2.07 9.24 13.50
N LEU A 101 1.36 8.20 13.09
CA LEU A 101 -0.09 8.22 13.00
C LEU A 101 -0.70 8.15 14.40
N THR A 102 -1.81 8.85 14.60
CA THR A 102 -2.59 8.75 15.84
C THR A 102 -3.38 7.44 15.85
N ALA A 103 -3.82 7.03 17.06
CA ALA A 103 -4.69 5.86 17.19
C ALA A 103 -5.98 6.01 16.37
N ALA A 104 -6.55 7.20 16.33
CA ALA A 104 -7.75 7.49 15.52
C ALA A 104 -7.49 7.30 14.03
N GLU A 105 -6.35 7.77 13.53
CA GLU A 105 -5.99 7.61 12.12
C GLU A 105 -5.77 6.14 11.76
N LYS A 106 -5.18 5.34 12.63
CA LYS A 106 -5.01 3.90 12.41
C LYS A 106 -6.37 3.20 12.31
N GLU A 107 -7.31 3.58 13.16
CA GLU A 107 -8.68 3.03 13.11
C GLU A 107 -9.41 3.46 11.83
N GLU A 108 -9.20 4.68 11.36
CA GLU A 108 -9.77 5.15 10.10
C GLU A 108 -9.30 4.32 8.90
N ILE A 109 -8.02 3.94 8.87
CA ILE A 109 -7.48 3.08 7.80
C ILE A 109 -8.17 1.70 7.81
N LYS A 110 -8.34 1.10 8.98
CA LYS A 110 -9.06 -0.16 9.12
C LYS A 110 -10.51 -0.03 8.67
N ALA A 111 -11.20 1.03 9.11
CA ALA A 111 -12.58 1.30 8.73
C ALA A 111 -12.71 1.48 7.22
N MET A 112 -11.74 2.10 6.57
CA MET A 112 -11.72 2.27 5.12
C MET A 112 -11.74 0.92 4.39
N CYS A 113 -10.95 -0.05 4.83
CA CYS A 113 -10.96 -1.39 4.25
C CYS A 113 -12.32 -2.06 4.41
N ASP A 114 -12.90 -1.97 5.62
CA ASP A 114 -14.19 -2.58 5.92
C ASP A 114 -15.32 -1.93 5.13
N ASP A 115 -15.31 -0.61 4.99
CA ASP A 115 -16.31 0.12 4.21
C ASP A 115 -16.23 -0.23 2.73
N LEU A 116 -15.03 -0.34 2.17
CA LEU A 116 -14.85 -0.77 0.78
C LEU A 116 -15.37 -2.19 0.57
N ALA A 117 -15.12 -3.10 1.52
CA ALA A 117 -15.63 -4.46 1.45
C ALA A 117 -17.17 -4.48 1.47
N LYS A 118 -17.80 -3.67 2.31
CA LYS A 118 -19.26 -3.55 2.37
C LYS A 118 -19.85 -3.01 1.07
N VAL A 119 -19.24 -2.00 0.48
CA VAL A 119 -19.69 -1.43 -0.79
C VAL A 119 -19.64 -2.49 -1.88
N MET A 120 -18.54 -3.24 -1.98
CA MET A 120 -18.41 -4.31 -2.97
C MET A 120 -19.44 -5.42 -2.75
N MET A 121 -19.69 -5.81 -1.51
CA MET A 121 -20.72 -6.80 -1.17
C MET A 121 -22.12 -6.32 -1.58
N GLY A 122 -22.44 -5.06 -1.31
CA GLY A 122 -23.69 -4.45 -1.73
C GLY A 122 -23.88 -4.47 -3.24
N MET A 123 -22.83 -4.13 -3.99
CA MET A 123 -22.84 -4.16 -5.46
C MET A 123 -23.06 -5.59 -5.98
N MET A 124 -22.49 -6.59 -5.35
CA MET A 124 -22.67 -7.99 -5.73
C MET A 124 -24.09 -8.50 -5.46
N LEU A 125 -24.70 -8.05 -4.35
CA LEU A 125 -26.04 -8.46 -3.96
C LEU A 125 -27.13 -7.79 -4.82
N ASP A 126 -26.86 -6.60 -5.31
CA ASP A 126 -27.79 -5.82 -6.14
C ASP A 126 -27.65 -6.14 -7.64
N ALA A 127 -26.69 -6.94 -8.02
CA ALA A 127 -26.42 -7.25 -9.43
C ALA A 127 -27.39 -8.35 -10.00
#